data_1c030d3d8d96b20be17c6f9c9e381c5a
#
_entry.id   1c030d3d8d96b20be17c6f9c9e381c5a
#
_cell.length_a   1.000
_cell.length_b   1.000
_cell.length_c   1.000
_cell.angle_alpha   90.00
_cell.angle_beta   90.00
_cell.angle_gamma   90.00
#
_symmetry.space_group_name_H-M   'P 1'
#
loop_
_entity.id
_entity.type
_entity.pdbx_description
1 polymer ?
#
loop_
_entity_poly.entity_id
_entity_poly.type
_entity_poly.pdbx_seq_one_letter_code
_entity_poly.pdbx_strand_id
1 'polypeptide(L)'
;MTILETQGLAARNAGRVLAVAGTAAKNAALEAAAKAIEARQDEILAANAEDMAAAKAAGMRPALVDRLALDEGRIAGIVEGVRQVAALPDPIGQVVKMDTRPNGLVIGRRRVPLGVIGIIYEARPNVTVDAAALCLKSGNAVILRGGKEAFRSNKAFVAVLRDALESAGLPRDCVALVEDTSRESANELMNLTDYLDVLIPRGGAGLIQSVVKNARVPVIQTGVGVCHVYVHEGADLDMAARIIHNAKTSRPSVCNAAECLLVDRAVAPDFLPMAWQLLQTKNVELRGCPETRAILGDFVRPAEDADWDTEFGDYILAVKVVSGFDEAVDFIAAHGTGHSEAIVTADYFAAQRFLDEVDAAAVYVNASTRFTDGFEFGLGAEIGISTQKMHARGPMGLEELTSSKYVIYGTGQIR
;
A
#
# COMPACT_ATOMS: atom_id res chain seq x y z
N MET A 1 -18.32 -15.83 -24.16
CA MET A 1 -17.72 -15.33 -22.90
C MET A 1 -16.40 -16.02 -22.69
N THR A 2 -15.37 -15.25 -22.39
CA THR A 2 -14.07 -15.80 -21.98
C THR A 2 -14.14 -16.36 -20.56
N ILE A 3 -13.07 -17.00 -20.10
CA ILE A 3 -12.97 -17.47 -18.71
C ILE A 3 -13.05 -16.29 -17.74
N LEU A 4 -12.37 -15.17 -18.05
CA LEU A 4 -12.37 -13.97 -17.20
C LEU A 4 -13.73 -13.26 -17.18
N GLU A 5 -14.43 -13.19 -18.30
CA GLU A 5 -15.82 -12.69 -18.34
C GLU A 5 -16.76 -13.54 -17.48
N THR A 6 -16.60 -14.88 -17.52
CA THR A 6 -17.38 -15.79 -16.68
C THR A 6 -17.08 -15.57 -15.19
N GLN A 7 -15.79 -15.45 -14.81
CA GLN A 7 -15.38 -15.12 -13.44
C GLN A 7 -15.90 -13.74 -13.03
N GLY A 8 -15.84 -12.75 -13.92
CA GLY A 8 -16.33 -11.40 -13.68
C GLY A 8 -17.84 -11.37 -13.41
N LEU A 9 -18.62 -12.11 -14.18
CA LEU A 9 -20.06 -12.24 -13.95
C LEU A 9 -20.38 -12.93 -12.63
N ALA A 10 -19.66 -14.02 -12.29
CA ALA A 10 -19.81 -14.72 -11.02
C ALA A 10 -19.48 -13.79 -9.84
N ALA A 11 -18.35 -13.04 -9.92
CA ALA A 11 -17.95 -12.07 -8.91
C ALA A 11 -18.99 -10.93 -8.74
N ARG A 12 -19.56 -10.42 -9.84
CA ARG A 12 -20.65 -9.41 -9.78
C ARG A 12 -21.89 -9.93 -9.06
N ASN A 13 -22.29 -11.15 -9.34
CA ASN A 13 -23.44 -11.77 -8.68
C ASN A 13 -23.17 -12.01 -7.20
N ALA A 14 -21.98 -12.52 -6.85
CA ALA A 14 -21.54 -12.69 -5.47
C ALA A 14 -21.43 -11.36 -4.73
N GLY A 15 -20.88 -10.33 -5.38
CA GLY A 15 -20.74 -8.98 -4.83
C GLY A 15 -22.07 -8.33 -4.46
N ARG A 16 -23.14 -8.59 -5.20
CA ARG A 16 -24.50 -8.12 -4.86
C ARG A 16 -25.01 -8.70 -3.53
N VAL A 17 -24.71 -9.97 -3.26
CA VAL A 17 -25.06 -10.62 -1.99
C VAL A 17 -24.21 -10.05 -0.87
N LEU A 18 -22.89 -9.93 -1.08
CA LEU A 18 -21.95 -9.43 -0.08
C LEU A 18 -22.21 -7.96 0.29
N ALA A 19 -22.59 -7.13 -0.69
CA ALA A 19 -22.84 -5.69 -0.49
C ALA A 19 -23.99 -5.39 0.50
N VAL A 20 -24.89 -6.34 0.71
CA VAL A 20 -26.00 -6.23 1.66
C VAL A 20 -25.84 -7.14 2.87
N ALA A 21 -24.75 -7.91 2.93
CA ALA A 21 -24.42 -8.74 4.08
C ALA A 21 -24.13 -7.86 5.30
N GLY A 22 -24.72 -8.19 6.44
CA GLY A 22 -24.46 -7.48 7.69
C GLY A 22 -23.07 -7.74 8.25
N THR A 23 -22.60 -6.86 9.10
CA THR A 23 -21.27 -6.95 9.75
C THR A 23 -21.03 -8.31 10.41
N ALA A 24 -22.03 -8.88 11.09
CA ALA A 24 -21.91 -10.18 11.74
C ALA A 24 -21.61 -11.31 10.76
N ALA A 25 -22.26 -11.33 9.56
CA ALA A 25 -22.02 -12.33 8.55
C ALA A 25 -20.61 -12.20 7.94
N LYS A 26 -20.17 -10.99 7.66
CA LYS A 26 -18.81 -10.71 7.15
C LYS A 26 -17.74 -11.11 8.19
N ASN A 27 -17.93 -10.78 9.46
CA ASN A 27 -17.01 -11.16 10.53
C ASN A 27 -16.97 -12.68 10.74
N ALA A 28 -18.11 -13.37 10.67
CA ALA A 28 -18.17 -14.82 10.76
C ALA A 28 -17.41 -15.50 9.59
N ALA A 29 -17.53 -14.94 8.38
CA ALA A 29 -16.81 -15.44 7.22
C ALA A 29 -15.29 -15.23 7.33
N LEU A 30 -14.85 -14.08 7.83
CA LEU A 30 -13.43 -13.80 8.07
C LEU A 30 -12.85 -14.70 9.17
N GLU A 31 -13.58 -14.93 10.25
CA GLU A 31 -13.16 -15.87 11.30
C GLU A 31 -13.12 -17.31 10.81
N ALA A 32 -14.08 -17.73 9.96
CA ALA A 32 -14.06 -19.02 9.30
C ALA A 32 -12.83 -19.15 8.37
N ALA A 33 -12.49 -18.09 7.64
CA ALA A 33 -11.29 -18.02 6.80
C ALA A 33 -10.00 -18.15 7.63
N ALA A 34 -9.90 -17.42 8.75
CA ALA A 34 -8.76 -17.51 9.67
C ALA A 34 -8.56 -18.94 10.17
N LYS A 35 -9.63 -19.58 10.69
CA LYS A 35 -9.61 -20.97 11.17
C LYS A 35 -9.27 -21.97 10.06
N ALA A 36 -9.81 -21.77 8.85
CA ALA A 36 -9.53 -22.65 7.73
C ALA A 36 -8.06 -22.56 7.27
N ILE A 37 -7.45 -21.37 7.29
CA ILE A 37 -6.02 -21.17 6.99
C ILE A 37 -5.16 -21.89 8.05
N GLU A 38 -5.47 -21.75 9.34
CA GLU A 38 -4.80 -22.49 10.41
C GLU A 38 -4.91 -24.02 10.22
N ALA A 39 -6.12 -24.51 9.97
CA ALA A 39 -6.37 -25.96 9.85
C ALA A 39 -5.73 -26.57 8.59
N ARG A 40 -5.51 -25.79 7.54
CA ARG A 40 -4.93 -26.26 6.26
C ARG A 40 -3.54 -25.67 5.99
N GLN A 41 -2.83 -25.25 7.05
CA GLN A 41 -1.49 -24.65 6.88
C GLN A 41 -0.51 -25.57 6.17
N ASP A 42 -0.56 -26.89 6.43
CA ASP A 42 0.35 -27.85 5.82
C ASP A 42 0.16 -27.94 4.29
N GLU A 43 -1.08 -27.86 3.82
CA GLU A 43 -1.40 -27.78 2.38
C GLU A 43 -0.83 -26.51 1.74
N ILE A 44 -0.97 -25.36 2.43
CA ILE A 44 -0.46 -24.07 1.98
C ILE A 44 1.07 -24.08 1.96
N LEU A 45 1.72 -24.61 3.00
CA LEU A 45 3.17 -24.74 3.09
C LEU A 45 3.73 -25.68 2.03
N ALA A 46 3.05 -26.78 1.73
CA ALA A 46 3.44 -27.70 0.67
C ALA A 46 3.40 -27.02 -0.71
N ALA A 47 2.31 -26.27 -1.01
CA ALA A 47 2.19 -25.50 -2.24
C ALA A 47 3.27 -24.40 -2.34
N ASN A 48 3.60 -23.76 -1.22
CA ASN A 48 4.67 -22.75 -1.17
C ASN A 48 6.05 -23.37 -1.37
N ALA A 49 6.31 -24.54 -0.83
CA ALA A 49 7.58 -25.25 -1.04
C ALA A 49 7.85 -25.54 -2.52
N GLU A 50 6.80 -25.87 -3.30
CA GLU A 50 6.92 -26.05 -4.76
C GLU A 50 7.23 -24.73 -5.48
N ASP A 51 6.56 -23.63 -5.12
CA ASP A 51 6.84 -22.29 -5.66
C ASP A 51 8.27 -21.85 -5.32
N MET A 52 8.72 -22.08 -4.08
CA MET A 52 10.08 -21.79 -3.62
C MET A 52 11.15 -22.58 -4.38
N ALA A 53 10.90 -23.88 -4.63
CA ALA A 53 11.81 -24.70 -5.41
C ALA A 53 11.93 -24.20 -6.85
N ALA A 54 10.80 -23.88 -7.49
CA ALA A 54 10.76 -23.32 -8.84
C ALA A 54 11.47 -21.95 -8.93
N ALA A 55 11.26 -21.07 -7.95
CA ALA A 55 11.88 -19.75 -7.90
C ALA A 55 13.41 -19.82 -7.75
N LYS A 56 13.90 -20.72 -6.88
CA LYS A 56 15.35 -20.97 -6.70
C LYS A 56 15.97 -21.56 -7.98
N ALA A 57 15.30 -22.54 -8.60
CA ALA A 57 15.76 -23.13 -9.86
C ALA A 57 15.82 -22.11 -11.01
N ALA A 58 14.92 -21.12 -11.02
CA ALA A 58 14.92 -20.02 -11.99
C ALA A 58 15.93 -18.92 -11.68
N GLY A 59 16.74 -19.03 -10.62
CA GLY A 59 17.75 -18.03 -10.25
C GLY A 59 17.14 -16.71 -9.72
N MET A 60 15.97 -16.75 -9.09
CA MET A 60 15.34 -15.57 -8.51
C MET A 60 16.23 -14.90 -7.46
N ARG A 61 16.27 -13.56 -7.46
CA ARG A 61 17.06 -12.80 -6.48
C ARG A 61 16.66 -13.13 -5.04
N PRO A 62 17.62 -13.25 -4.09
CA PRO A 62 17.35 -13.66 -2.70
C PRO A 62 16.24 -12.85 -2.02
N ALA A 63 16.20 -11.53 -2.21
CA ALA A 63 15.18 -10.67 -1.63
C ALA A 63 13.76 -10.98 -2.13
N LEU A 64 13.60 -11.42 -3.39
CA LEU A 64 12.31 -11.84 -3.92
C LEU A 64 11.93 -13.25 -3.44
N VAL A 65 12.92 -14.13 -3.27
CA VAL A 65 12.73 -15.46 -2.67
C VAL A 65 12.25 -15.33 -1.23
N ASP A 66 12.83 -14.42 -0.44
CA ASP A 66 12.38 -14.17 0.94
C ASP A 66 10.93 -13.63 0.97
N ARG A 67 10.54 -12.76 0.03
CA ARG A 67 9.16 -12.27 -0.08
C ARG A 67 8.14 -13.37 -0.43
N LEU A 68 8.58 -14.39 -1.17
CA LEU A 68 7.76 -15.52 -1.59
C LEU A 68 7.60 -16.57 -0.46
N ALA A 69 8.59 -16.68 0.41
CA ALA A 69 8.65 -17.72 1.42
C ALA A 69 7.51 -17.58 2.44
N LEU A 70 6.90 -18.73 2.79
CA LEU A 70 6.00 -18.90 3.92
C LEU A 70 6.63 -19.89 4.90
N ASP A 71 6.34 -19.67 6.17
CA ASP A 71 6.58 -20.55 7.29
C ASP A 71 5.41 -20.47 8.27
N GLU A 72 5.40 -21.29 9.29
CA GLU A 72 4.33 -21.31 10.31
C GLU A 72 4.13 -19.93 10.96
N GLY A 73 5.22 -19.21 11.25
CA GLY A 73 5.15 -17.88 11.85
C GLY A 73 4.53 -16.85 10.91
N ARG A 74 4.87 -16.90 9.63
CA ARG A 74 4.26 -16.00 8.59
C ARG A 74 2.78 -16.33 8.38
N ILE A 75 2.40 -17.62 8.39
CA ILE A 75 0.98 -18.02 8.31
C ILE A 75 0.23 -17.55 9.56
N ALA A 76 0.78 -17.72 10.75
CA ALA A 76 0.17 -17.20 11.97
C ALA A 76 -0.03 -15.67 11.91
N GLY A 77 0.94 -14.94 11.37
CA GLY A 77 0.82 -13.50 11.10
C GLY A 77 -0.30 -13.14 10.12
N ILE A 78 -0.47 -13.92 9.05
CA ILE A 78 -1.58 -13.76 8.08
C ILE A 78 -2.93 -13.99 8.77
N VAL A 79 -3.05 -15.04 9.55
CA VAL A 79 -4.28 -15.38 10.29
C VAL A 79 -4.65 -14.27 11.27
N GLU A 80 -3.66 -13.78 12.02
CA GLU A 80 -3.86 -12.63 12.92
C GLU A 80 -4.31 -11.39 12.16
N GLY A 81 -3.72 -11.10 10.98
CA GLY A 81 -4.16 -10.02 10.10
C GLY A 81 -5.63 -10.13 9.69
N VAL A 82 -6.10 -11.33 9.34
CA VAL A 82 -7.52 -11.57 9.02
C VAL A 82 -8.42 -11.29 10.23
N ARG A 83 -8.03 -11.72 11.44
CA ARG A 83 -8.78 -11.46 12.68
C ARG A 83 -8.81 -9.96 13.02
N GLN A 84 -7.70 -9.26 12.79
CA GLN A 84 -7.65 -7.80 12.98
C GLN A 84 -8.59 -7.08 12.01
N VAL A 85 -8.63 -7.47 10.73
CA VAL A 85 -9.60 -6.94 9.77
C VAL A 85 -11.04 -7.24 10.21
N ALA A 86 -11.32 -8.44 10.70
CA ALA A 86 -12.64 -8.79 11.22
C ALA A 86 -13.06 -7.90 12.39
N ALA A 87 -12.13 -7.51 13.26
CA ALA A 87 -12.38 -6.64 14.42
C ALA A 87 -12.59 -5.17 14.06
N LEU A 88 -12.13 -4.71 12.87
CA LEU A 88 -12.29 -3.32 12.45
C LEU A 88 -13.77 -2.94 12.33
N PRO A 89 -14.13 -1.66 12.55
CA PRO A 89 -15.45 -1.14 12.26
C PRO A 89 -15.83 -1.37 10.79
N ASP A 90 -17.06 -1.80 10.56
CA ASP A 90 -17.57 -1.97 9.20
C ASP A 90 -17.95 -0.60 8.61
N PRO A 91 -17.36 -0.18 7.50
CA PRO A 91 -17.69 1.10 6.89
C PRO A 91 -19.01 1.10 6.14
N ILE A 92 -19.52 -0.09 5.76
CA ILE A 92 -20.73 -0.18 4.92
C ILE A 92 -21.97 0.20 5.70
N GLY A 93 -22.76 1.10 5.13
CA GLY A 93 -23.98 1.60 5.75
C GLY A 93 -23.78 2.83 6.62
N GLN A 94 -22.56 3.24 6.92
CA GLN A 94 -22.28 4.47 7.66
C GLN A 94 -22.86 5.68 6.94
N VAL A 95 -23.56 6.53 7.68
CA VAL A 95 -24.10 7.80 7.16
C VAL A 95 -23.07 8.91 7.38
N VAL A 96 -22.51 9.38 6.28
CA VAL A 96 -21.47 10.44 6.32
C VAL A 96 -22.10 11.80 6.62
N LYS A 97 -23.27 12.06 6.05
CA LYS A 97 -24.02 13.31 6.23
C LYS A 97 -25.51 13.07 5.98
N MET A 98 -26.38 13.78 6.71
CA MET A 98 -27.82 13.77 6.49
C MET A 98 -28.41 15.17 6.80
N ASP A 99 -29.12 15.74 5.83
CA ASP A 99 -29.71 17.09 5.93
C ASP A 99 -31.17 17.07 5.50
N THR A 100 -32.02 17.89 6.16
CA THR A 100 -33.38 18.17 5.71
C THR A 100 -33.38 19.41 4.83
N ARG A 101 -33.98 19.32 3.65
CA ARG A 101 -34.11 20.44 2.71
C ARG A 101 -35.32 21.28 3.02
N PRO A 102 -35.41 22.57 2.54
CA PRO A 102 -36.55 23.42 2.77
C PRO A 102 -37.89 22.85 2.29
N ASN A 103 -37.89 21.99 1.29
CA ASN A 103 -39.10 21.32 0.77
C ASN A 103 -39.45 20.02 1.55
N GLY A 104 -38.74 19.72 2.63
CA GLY A 104 -38.99 18.55 3.48
C GLY A 104 -38.29 17.26 3.04
N LEU A 105 -37.56 17.22 1.94
CA LEU A 105 -36.73 16.06 1.58
C LEU A 105 -35.59 15.90 2.58
N VAL A 106 -35.40 14.65 3.08
CA VAL A 106 -34.24 14.30 3.89
C VAL A 106 -33.23 13.61 2.97
N ILE A 107 -32.06 14.22 2.78
CA ILE A 107 -31.00 13.73 1.87
C ILE A 107 -29.81 13.30 2.71
N GLY A 108 -29.44 12.02 2.60
CA GLY A 108 -28.27 11.45 3.25
C GLY A 108 -27.21 10.96 2.26
N ARG A 109 -25.94 10.95 2.69
CA ARG A 109 -24.84 10.22 2.02
C ARG A 109 -24.47 9.01 2.85
N ARG A 110 -24.53 7.82 2.26
CA ARG A 110 -24.25 6.55 2.94
C ARG A 110 -23.14 5.81 2.20
N ARG A 111 -22.17 5.23 2.95
CA ARG A 111 -21.09 4.42 2.39
C ARG A 111 -21.62 3.11 1.81
N VAL A 112 -21.08 2.74 0.67
CA VAL A 112 -21.37 1.51 -0.08
C VAL A 112 -20.07 0.92 -0.62
N PRO A 113 -20.01 -0.39 -0.91
CA PRO A 113 -18.84 -0.98 -1.57
C PRO A 113 -18.55 -0.31 -2.92
N LEU A 114 -17.31 -0.40 -3.38
CA LEU A 114 -16.94 -0.05 -4.75
C LEU A 114 -17.60 -1.03 -5.74
N GLY A 115 -17.62 -2.33 -5.42
CA GLY A 115 -18.22 -3.37 -6.24
C GLY A 115 -17.30 -4.58 -6.41
N VAL A 116 -16.81 -4.84 -7.62
CA VAL A 116 -15.84 -5.89 -7.92
C VAL A 116 -14.45 -5.26 -8.11
N ILE A 117 -13.50 -5.64 -7.28
CA ILE A 117 -12.13 -5.13 -7.31
C ILE A 117 -11.21 -6.15 -7.97
N GLY A 118 -10.50 -5.74 -9.01
CA GLY A 118 -9.40 -6.51 -9.57
C GLY A 118 -8.09 -6.13 -8.86
N ILE A 119 -7.27 -7.12 -8.50
CA ILE A 119 -5.97 -6.87 -7.88
C ILE A 119 -4.89 -7.64 -8.62
N ILE A 120 -3.92 -6.91 -9.20
CA ILE A 120 -2.75 -7.48 -9.87
C ILE A 120 -1.54 -7.30 -8.96
N TYR A 121 -0.87 -8.41 -8.57
CA TYR A 121 0.24 -8.35 -7.62
C TYR A 121 1.36 -9.33 -7.97
N GLU A 122 2.56 -9.03 -7.48
CA GLU A 122 3.77 -9.83 -7.66
C GLU A 122 4.00 -10.79 -6.48
N ALA A 123 5.15 -11.44 -6.44
CA ALA A 123 5.64 -12.49 -5.53
C ALA A 123 5.40 -12.24 -4.02
N ARG A 124 4.15 -12.22 -3.58
CA ARG A 124 3.74 -12.03 -2.19
C ARG A 124 2.48 -12.83 -1.88
N PRO A 125 2.58 -14.10 -1.46
CA PRO A 125 1.40 -14.94 -1.18
C PRO A 125 0.45 -14.35 -0.12
N ASN A 126 0.99 -13.63 0.89
CA ASN A 126 0.19 -12.95 1.91
C ASN A 126 -0.80 -11.94 1.33
N VAL A 127 -0.44 -11.24 0.24
CA VAL A 127 -1.32 -10.25 -0.40
C VAL A 127 -2.64 -10.87 -0.87
N THR A 128 -2.63 -12.17 -1.23
CA THR A 128 -3.85 -12.91 -1.59
C THR A 128 -4.89 -12.85 -0.45
N VAL A 129 -4.44 -13.09 0.77
CA VAL A 129 -5.31 -13.13 1.96
C VAL A 129 -5.63 -11.72 2.45
N ASP A 130 -4.63 -10.85 2.55
CA ASP A 130 -4.81 -9.46 3.02
C ASP A 130 -5.82 -8.71 2.13
N ALA A 131 -5.65 -8.81 0.81
CA ALA A 131 -6.54 -8.22 -0.17
C ALA A 131 -7.96 -8.80 -0.10
N ALA A 132 -8.09 -10.13 -0.01
CA ALA A 132 -9.40 -10.77 0.13
C ALA A 132 -10.11 -10.34 1.42
N ALA A 133 -9.41 -10.32 2.56
CA ALA A 133 -9.98 -9.93 3.83
C ALA A 133 -10.50 -8.49 3.84
N LEU A 134 -9.70 -7.54 3.32
CA LEU A 134 -10.10 -6.14 3.22
C LEU A 134 -11.28 -5.95 2.27
N CYS A 135 -11.28 -6.61 1.09
CA CYS A 135 -12.39 -6.57 0.15
C CYS A 135 -13.68 -7.15 0.76
N LEU A 136 -13.60 -8.32 1.39
CA LEU A 136 -14.76 -8.96 2.04
C LEU A 136 -15.35 -8.09 3.16
N LYS A 137 -14.50 -7.53 4.03
CA LYS A 137 -14.94 -6.67 5.12
C LYS A 137 -15.60 -5.39 4.61
N SER A 138 -15.07 -4.79 3.55
CA SER A 138 -15.65 -3.60 2.90
C SER A 138 -16.77 -3.92 1.91
N GLY A 139 -17.23 -5.18 1.84
CA GLY A 139 -18.40 -5.59 1.05
C GLY A 139 -18.14 -5.76 -0.45
N ASN A 140 -16.88 -5.83 -0.87
CA ASN A 140 -16.47 -5.98 -2.26
C ASN A 140 -16.17 -7.44 -2.61
N ALA A 141 -16.57 -7.89 -3.78
CA ALA A 141 -15.98 -9.09 -4.39
C ALA A 141 -14.61 -8.77 -4.97
N VAL A 142 -13.71 -9.75 -5.03
CA VAL A 142 -12.35 -9.55 -5.52
C VAL A 142 -11.93 -10.60 -6.52
N ILE A 143 -11.28 -10.15 -7.60
CA ILE A 143 -10.61 -11.01 -8.59
C ILE A 143 -9.11 -10.77 -8.48
N LEU A 144 -8.40 -11.80 -8.03
CA LEU A 144 -6.97 -11.78 -7.72
C LEU A 144 -6.17 -12.30 -8.93
N ARG A 145 -5.14 -11.58 -9.32
CA ARG A 145 -4.17 -12.01 -10.32
C ARG A 145 -2.77 -11.87 -9.76
N GLY A 146 -2.24 -12.95 -9.19
CA GLY A 146 -0.88 -13.02 -8.66
C GLY A 146 0.17 -13.29 -9.74
N GLY A 147 1.44 -13.04 -9.42
CA GLY A 147 2.58 -13.45 -10.25
C GLY A 147 2.68 -14.97 -10.37
N LYS A 148 3.26 -15.44 -11.48
CA LYS A 148 3.46 -16.88 -11.76
C LYS A 148 4.32 -17.59 -10.72
N GLU A 149 5.19 -16.85 -10.07
CA GLU A 149 6.15 -17.33 -9.07
C GLU A 149 5.49 -17.75 -7.74
N ALA A 150 4.28 -17.24 -7.45
CA ALA A 150 3.52 -17.55 -6.25
C ALA A 150 2.19 -18.30 -6.57
N PHE A 151 2.06 -18.83 -7.77
CA PHE A 151 0.78 -19.31 -8.28
C PHE A 151 0.18 -20.44 -7.45
N ARG A 152 0.98 -21.43 -7.04
CA ARG A 152 0.48 -22.56 -6.25
C ARG A 152 0.06 -22.14 -4.86
N SER A 153 0.86 -21.30 -4.21
CA SER A 153 0.56 -20.70 -2.90
C SER A 153 -0.75 -19.90 -2.96
N ASN A 154 -0.90 -19.04 -3.97
CA ASN A 154 -2.10 -18.22 -4.16
C ASN A 154 -3.34 -19.10 -4.40
N LYS A 155 -3.20 -20.16 -5.20
CA LYS A 155 -4.30 -21.11 -5.49
C LYS A 155 -4.73 -21.86 -4.23
N ALA A 156 -3.78 -22.30 -3.39
CA ALA A 156 -4.06 -22.93 -2.11
C ALA A 156 -4.83 -21.98 -1.17
N PHE A 157 -4.35 -20.75 -1.00
CA PHE A 157 -5.06 -19.75 -0.19
C PHE A 157 -6.46 -19.47 -0.70
N VAL A 158 -6.64 -19.25 -2.01
CA VAL A 158 -7.97 -18.93 -2.57
C VAL A 158 -8.92 -20.11 -2.41
N ALA A 159 -8.46 -21.36 -2.57
CA ALA A 159 -9.29 -22.55 -2.31
C ALA A 159 -9.79 -22.57 -0.86
N VAL A 160 -8.89 -22.34 0.11
CA VAL A 160 -9.24 -22.28 1.54
C VAL A 160 -10.24 -21.17 1.82
N LEU A 161 -10.01 -19.97 1.29
CA LEU A 161 -10.92 -18.82 1.47
C LEU A 161 -12.31 -19.08 0.89
N ARG A 162 -12.39 -19.64 -0.32
CA ARG A 162 -13.66 -19.94 -0.98
C ARG A 162 -14.50 -20.97 -0.22
N ASP A 163 -13.85 -22.02 0.30
CA ASP A 163 -14.51 -23.04 1.11
C ASP A 163 -15.00 -22.46 2.45
N ALA A 164 -14.20 -21.59 3.08
CA ALA A 164 -14.59 -20.89 4.30
C ALA A 164 -15.78 -19.94 4.11
N LEU A 165 -15.82 -19.20 3.00
CA LEU A 165 -16.94 -18.32 2.65
C LEU A 165 -18.25 -19.12 2.50
N GLU A 166 -18.20 -20.24 1.77
CA GLU A 166 -19.35 -21.11 1.55
C GLU A 166 -19.86 -21.70 2.88
N SER A 167 -18.95 -22.15 3.74
CA SER A 167 -19.30 -22.66 5.09
C SER A 167 -19.95 -21.60 5.98
N ALA A 168 -19.62 -20.32 5.77
CA ALA A 168 -20.20 -19.18 6.48
C ALA A 168 -21.48 -18.63 5.81
N GLY A 169 -21.95 -19.26 4.73
CA GLY A 169 -23.18 -18.86 4.02
C GLY A 169 -23.01 -17.67 3.07
N LEU A 170 -21.77 -17.31 2.72
CA LEU A 170 -21.48 -16.32 1.68
C LEU A 170 -21.07 -17.01 0.37
N PRO A 171 -21.36 -16.38 -0.80
CA PRO A 171 -20.97 -16.94 -2.08
C PRO A 171 -19.46 -17.12 -2.18
N ARG A 172 -19.00 -18.30 -2.58
CA ARG A 172 -17.57 -18.58 -2.78
C ARG A 172 -16.93 -17.68 -3.84
N ASP A 173 -17.72 -17.18 -4.80
CA ASP A 173 -17.28 -16.31 -5.88
C ASP A 173 -17.06 -14.84 -5.44
N CYS A 174 -17.21 -14.52 -4.14
CA CYS A 174 -16.72 -13.27 -3.58
C CYS A 174 -15.19 -13.16 -3.69
N VAL A 175 -14.49 -14.30 -3.81
CA VAL A 175 -13.03 -14.36 -4.05
C VAL A 175 -12.77 -15.27 -5.25
N ALA A 176 -12.11 -14.72 -6.26
CA ALA A 176 -11.70 -15.45 -7.46
C ALA A 176 -10.21 -15.27 -7.73
N LEU A 177 -9.56 -16.29 -8.31
CA LEU A 177 -8.18 -16.23 -8.77
C LEU A 177 -8.15 -16.42 -10.29
N VAL A 178 -7.41 -15.56 -10.98
CA VAL A 178 -7.06 -15.77 -12.39
C VAL A 178 -5.97 -16.84 -12.45
N GLU A 179 -6.31 -18.01 -12.99
CA GLU A 179 -5.37 -19.15 -13.04
C GLU A 179 -4.38 -19.04 -14.19
N ASP A 180 -4.73 -18.34 -15.26
CA ASP A 180 -3.80 -18.02 -16.33
C ASP A 180 -2.87 -16.89 -15.91
N THR A 181 -1.57 -17.20 -15.80
CA THR A 181 -0.52 -16.24 -15.40
C THR A 181 0.16 -15.56 -16.60
N SER A 182 -0.38 -15.70 -17.81
CA SER A 182 0.15 -15.04 -19.02
C SER A 182 -0.01 -13.52 -18.96
N ARG A 183 0.71 -12.81 -19.85
CA ARG A 183 0.53 -11.37 -20.01
C ARG A 183 -0.81 -11.03 -20.67
N GLU A 184 -1.29 -11.91 -21.51
CA GLU A 184 -2.57 -11.83 -22.21
C GLU A 184 -3.72 -11.78 -21.20
N SER A 185 -3.72 -12.67 -20.21
CA SER A 185 -4.75 -12.68 -19.15
C SER A 185 -4.71 -11.42 -18.28
N ALA A 186 -3.53 -10.88 -18.02
CA ALA A 186 -3.39 -9.61 -17.31
C ALA A 186 -3.97 -8.44 -18.13
N ASN A 187 -3.70 -8.42 -19.44
CA ASN A 187 -4.28 -7.41 -20.35
C ASN A 187 -5.78 -7.54 -20.46
N GLU A 188 -6.32 -8.76 -20.51
CA GLU A 188 -7.77 -9.00 -20.52
C GLU A 188 -8.39 -8.48 -19.23
N LEU A 189 -7.81 -8.79 -18.06
CA LEU A 189 -8.28 -8.29 -16.76
C LEU A 189 -8.29 -6.76 -16.69
N MET A 190 -7.23 -6.09 -17.19
CA MET A 190 -7.13 -4.63 -17.24
C MET A 190 -8.22 -3.98 -18.11
N ASN A 191 -8.82 -4.73 -19.03
CA ASN A 191 -9.85 -4.27 -19.95
C ASN A 191 -11.27 -4.78 -19.63
N LEU A 192 -11.47 -5.49 -18.52
CA LEU A 192 -12.71 -6.14 -18.14
C LEU A 192 -13.74 -5.15 -17.55
N THR A 193 -13.99 -4.05 -18.25
CA THR A 193 -14.78 -2.89 -17.80
C THR A 193 -16.24 -3.21 -17.49
N ASP A 194 -16.82 -4.25 -18.12
CA ASP A 194 -18.21 -4.63 -17.86
C ASP A 194 -18.38 -5.38 -16.53
N TYR A 195 -17.29 -5.82 -15.92
CA TYR A 195 -17.32 -6.67 -14.74
C TYR A 195 -16.52 -6.11 -13.55
N LEU A 196 -15.45 -5.39 -13.78
CA LEU A 196 -14.65 -4.75 -12.74
C LEU A 196 -15.03 -3.28 -12.57
N ASP A 197 -15.14 -2.84 -11.33
CA ASP A 197 -15.39 -1.44 -10.98
C ASP A 197 -14.09 -0.67 -10.75
N VAL A 198 -13.05 -1.37 -10.25
CA VAL A 198 -11.72 -0.78 -10.01
C VAL A 198 -10.62 -1.84 -10.07
N LEU A 199 -9.42 -1.41 -10.42
CA LEU A 199 -8.21 -2.24 -10.45
C LEU A 199 -7.14 -1.64 -9.54
N ILE A 200 -6.49 -2.48 -8.73
CA ILE A 200 -5.43 -2.06 -7.81
C ILE A 200 -4.15 -2.85 -8.13
N PRO A 201 -3.11 -2.23 -8.70
CA PRO A 201 -1.82 -2.88 -8.88
C PRO A 201 -1.01 -2.87 -7.58
N ARG A 202 -0.32 -3.99 -7.28
CA ARG A 202 0.57 -4.17 -6.11
C ARG A 202 1.89 -4.80 -6.52
N GLY A 203 2.92 -4.00 -6.73
CA GLY A 203 4.23 -4.50 -7.17
C GLY A 203 5.22 -3.38 -7.40
N GLY A 204 6.28 -3.66 -8.14
CA GLY A 204 7.28 -2.67 -8.51
C GLY A 204 6.77 -1.64 -9.51
N ALA A 205 7.53 -0.54 -9.69
CA ALA A 205 7.20 0.57 -10.57
C ALA A 205 6.77 0.14 -11.98
N GLY A 206 7.45 -0.86 -12.54
CA GLY A 206 7.16 -1.36 -13.90
C GLY A 206 5.76 -1.97 -14.03
N LEU A 207 5.30 -2.75 -13.02
CA LEU A 207 3.94 -3.27 -13.00
C LEU A 207 2.92 -2.14 -12.86
N ILE A 208 3.13 -1.23 -11.91
CA ILE A 208 2.22 -0.11 -11.64
C ILE A 208 2.06 0.74 -12.90
N GLN A 209 3.16 1.16 -13.52
CA GLN A 209 3.14 1.96 -14.76
C GLN A 209 2.46 1.21 -15.91
N SER A 210 2.72 -0.10 -16.05
CA SER A 210 2.07 -0.91 -17.07
C SER A 210 0.55 -0.95 -16.89
N VAL A 211 0.07 -1.13 -15.66
CA VAL A 211 -1.37 -1.15 -15.37
C VAL A 211 -1.98 0.23 -15.62
N VAL A 212 -1.39 1.29 -15.09
CA VAL A 212 -1.90 2.67 -15.26
C VAL A 212 -1.99 3.07 -16.74
N LYS A 213 -1.00 2.65 -17.55
CA LYS A 213 -0.94 2.99 -18.98
C LYS A 213 -1.94 2.19 -19.82
N ASN A 214 -2.20 0.94 -19.47
CA ASN A 214 -2.92 0.00 -20.36
C ASN A 214 -4.32 -0.36 -19.88
N ALA A 215 -4.67 -0.07 -18.60
CA ALA A 215 -5.99 -0.39 -18.09
C ALA A 215 -7.06 0.56 -18.62
N ARG A 216 -8.23 -0.01 -18.98
CA ARG A 216 -9.47 0.72 -19.22
C ARG A 216 -10.37 0.72 -18.00
N VAL A 217 -10.22 -0.26 -17.12
CA VAL A 217 -10.84 -0.27 -15.79
C VAL A 217 -10.21 0.86 -14.98
N PRO A 218 -10.97 1.67 -14.22
CA PRO A 218 -10.41 2.68 -13.33
C PRO A 218 -9.37 2.10 -12.39
N VAL A 219 -8.23 2.79 -12.21
CA VAL A 219 -7.11 2.30 -11.41
C VAL A 219 -6.93 3.15 -10.16
N ILE A 220 -6.85 2.51 -8.99
CA ILE A 220 -6.27 3.12 -7.79
C ILE A 220 -4.83 2.63 -7.70
N GLN A 221 -3.88 3.50 -8.04
CA GLN A 221 -2.48 3.12 -8.06
C GLN A 221 -1.87 3.21 -6.67
N THR A 222 -1.02 2.24 -6.32
CA THR A 222 -0.11 2.35 -5.20
C THR A 222 1.15 3.09 -5.65
N GLY A 223 1.72 3.92 -4.76
CA GLY A 223 2.88 4.75 -5.09
C GLY A 223 4.20 3.99 -5.00
N VAL A 224 5.16 4.41 -5.82
CA VAL A 224 6.60 4.21 -5.60
C VAL A 224 7.03 5.28 -4.60
N GLY A 225 7.94 4.97 -3.66
CA GLY A 225 8.34 5.88 -2.61
C GLY A 225 9.76 6.41 -2.78
N VAL A 226 9.93 7.58 -3.39
CA VAL A 226 11.15 8.38 -3.22
C VAL A 226 10.87 9.37 -2.09
N CYS A 227 11.10 8.92 -0.86
CA CYS A 227 10.77 9.69 0.34
C CYS A 227 11.97 10.51 0.82
N HIS A 228 11.72 11.75 1.26
CA HIS A 228 12.76 12.65 1.75
C HIS A 228 12.67 12.88 3.26
N VAL A 229 13.83 13.03 3.88
CA VAL A 229 13.96 13.61 5.22
C VAL A 229 14.77 14.89 5.08
N TYR A 230 14.18 16.02 5.42
CA TYR A 230 14.83 17.32 5.40
C TYR A 230 15.22 17.75 6.82
N VAL A 231 16.50 18.05 7.02
CA VAL A 231 17.06 18.55 8.28
C VAL A 231 17.26 20.06 8.14
N HIS A 232 16.37 20.81 8.76
CA HIS A 232 16.35 22.28 8.75
C HIS A 232 17.42 22.85 9.68
N GLU A 233 17.84 24.09 9.46
CA GLU A 233 18.84 24.78 10.30
C GLU A 233 18.48 24.83 11.79
N GLY A 234 17.18 24.87 12.12
CA GLY A 234 16.68 24.85 13.49
C GLY A 234 16.41 23.45 14.04
N ALA A 235 17.01 22.39 13.51
CA ALA A 235 16.78 21.03 13.94
C ALA A 235 17.53 20.67 15.23
N ASP A 236 16.92 19.81 16.05
CA ASP A 236 17.65 18.99 17.01
C ASP A 236 18.40 17.89 16.23
N LEU A 237 19.73 18.00 16.18
CA LEU A 237 20.57 17.14 15.35
C LEU A 237 20.59 15.67 15.83
N ASP A 238 20.50 15.44 17.14
CA ASP A 238 20.41 14.09 17.70
C ASP A 238 19.09 13.42 17.32
N MET A 239 17.98 14.17 17.35
CA MET A 239 16.68 13.72 16.88
C MET A 239 16.74 13.40 15.38
N ALA A 240 17.29 14.32 14.58
CA ALA A 240 17.41 14.15 13.14
C ALA A 240 18.23 12.91 12.76
N ALA A 241 19.36 12.66 13.47
CA ALA A 241 20.18 11.47 13.23
C ALA A 241 19.44 10.16 13.54
N ARG A 242 18.65 10.13 14.62
CA ARG A 242 17.81 8.96 14.95
C ARG A 242 16.68 8.77 13.92
N ILE A 243 16.05 9.86 13.47
CA ILE A 243 14.96 9.80 12.48
C ILE A 243 15.48 9.26 11.16
N ILE A 244 16.56 9.79 10.60
CA ILE A 244 17.09 9.31 9.32
C ILE A 244 17.63 7.88 9.41
N HIS A 245 18.29 7.52 10.52
CA HIS A 245 18.69 6.14 10.75
C HIS A 245 17.48 5.18 10.73
N ASN A 246 16.43 5.48 11.47
CA ASN A 246 15.20 4.67 11.46
C ASN A 246 14.54 4.68 10.09
N ALA A 247 14.36 5.83 9.46
CA ALA A 247 13.70 5.98 8.17
C ALA A 247 14.39 5.17 7.07
N LYS A 248 15.72 5.03 7.09
CA LYS A 248 16.47 4.25 6.09
C LYS A 248 16.67 2.80 6.48
N THR A 249 16.88 2.47 7.76
CA THR A 249 17.45 1.17 8.13
C THR A 249 16.49 0.19 8.78
N SER A 250 15.34 0.64 9.26
CA SER A 250 14.36 -0.27 9.90
C SER A 250 13.80 -1.30 8.92
N ARG A 251 13.55 -0.93 7.66
CA ARG A 251 13.16 -1.81 6.56
C ARG A 251 13.37 -1.09 5.23
N PRO A 252 14.55 -1.17 4.60
CA PRO A 252 14.86 -0.36 3.43
C PRO A 252 14.06 -0.69 2.17
N SER A 253 13.47 -1.89 2.08
CA SER A 253 12.77 -2.38 0.88
C SER A 253 11.28 -2.03 0.82
N VAL A 254 10.81 -1.06 1.60
CA VAL A 254 9.42 -0.58 1.60
C VAL A 254 9.32 0.86 1.11
N CYS A 255 8.20 1.20 0.48
CA CYS A 255 7.99 2.47 -0.20
C CYS A 255 8.04 3.73 0.70
N ASN A 256 7.89 3.59 2.02
CA ASN A 256 7.99 4.69 2.97
C ASN A 256 9.39 4.81 3.63
N ALA A 257 10.37 3.99 3.20
CA ALA A 257 11.76 4.17 3.61
C ALA A 257 12.33 5.45 2.98
N ALA A 258 13.20 6.17 3.72
CA ALA A 258 13.87 7.33 3.16
C ALA A 258 14.83 6.91 2.04
N GLU A 259 14.76 7.60 0.91
CA GLU A 259 15.67 7.42 -0.21
C GLU A 259 16.59 8.63 -0.40
N CYS A 260 16.15 9.80 0.08
CA CYS A 260 16.92 11.02 0.02
C CYS A 260 16.95 11.75 1.38
N LEU A 261 18.12 12.26 1.74
CA LEU A 261 18.37 13.12 2.89
C LEU A 261 18.77 14.51 2.39
N LEU A 262 17.98 15.52 2.74
CA LEU A 262 18.28 16.93 2.49
C LEU A 262 18.75 17.57 3.79
N VAL A 263 19.81 18.37 3.74
CA VAL A 263 20.40 18.99 4.92
C VAL A 263 20.71 20.45 4.65
N ASP A 264 20.22 21.33 5.50
CA ASP A 264 20.60 22.74 5.42
C ASP A 264 22.11 22.92 5.55
N ARG A 265 22.65 23.77 4.68
CA ARG A 265 24.09 24.08 4.65
C ARG A 265 24.63 24.55 6.02
N ALA A 266 23.77 25.26 6.76
CA ALA A 266 24.14 25.79 8.08
C ALA A 266 24.49 24.70 9.09
N VAL A 267 23.81 23.55 9.03
CA VAL A 267 23.99 22.44 10.00
C VAL A 267 24.70 21.23 9.41
N ALA A 268 24.92 21.21 8.10
CA ALA A 268 25.52 20.07 7.41
C ALA A 268 26.90 19.64 7.96
N PRO A 269 27.84 20.57 8.29
CA PRO A 269 29.14 20.18 8.84
C PRO A 269 29.04 19.41 10.16
N ASP A 270 28.10 19.75 11.02
CA ASP A 270 27.90 19.11 12.31
C ASP A 270 27.02 17.86 12.20
N PHE A 271 25.97 17.94 11.42
CA PHE A 271 24.97 16.86 11.32
C PHE A 271 25.45 15.65 10.52
N LEU A 272 26.07 15.85 9.35
CA LEU A 272 26.40 14.73 8.45
C LEU A 272 27.34 13.70 9.11
N PRO A 273 28.40 14.10 9.87
CA PRO A 273 29.22 13.13 10.60
C PRO A 273 28.44 12.35 11.65
N MET A 274 27.51 12.99 12.37
CA MET A 274 26.64 12.32 13.36
C MET A 274 25.72 11.31 12.71
N ALA A 275 25.06 11.68 11.63
CA ALA A 275 24.18 10.77 10.87
C ALA A 275 24.96 9.56 10.32
N TRP A 276 26.16 9.79 9.79
CA TRP A 276 27.02 8.73 9.29
C TRP A 276 27.40 7.72 10.38
N GLN A 277 27.73 8.16 11.59
CA GLN A 277 28.05 7.26 12.70
C GLN A 277 26.94 6.23 12.96
N LEU A 278 25.68 6.58 12.75
CA LEU A 278 24.56 5.65 12.90
C LEU A 278 24.35 4.81 11.63
N LEU A 279 24.36 5.44 10.45
CA LEU A 279 24.06 4.77 9.18
C LEU A 279 25.10 3.70 8.82
N GLN A 280 26.38 3.92 9.12
CA GLN A 280 27.45 2.93 8.89
C GLN A 280 27.25 1.63 9.67
N THR A 281 26.56 1.66 10.81
CA THR A 281 26.25 0.44 11.60
C THR A 281 25.42 -0.57 10.83
N LYS A 282 24.74 -0.11 9.78
CA LYS A 282 23.93 -0.93 8.85
C LYS A 282 24.53 -1.01 7.44
N ASN A 283 25.79 -0.58 7.27
CA ASN A 283 26.49 -0.55 5.98
C ASN A 283 25.72 0.23 4.91
N VAL A 284 25.09 1.36 5.27
CA VAL A 284 24.38 2.18 4.29
C VAL A 284 25.39 2.82 3.34
N GLU A 285 25.24 2.63 2.04
CA GLU A 285 25.98 3.33 1.00
C GLU A 285 25.43 4.76 0.88
N LEU A 286 26.30 5.77 0.99
CA LEU A 286 25.92 7.15 0.76
C LEU A 286 26.30 7.59 -0.66
N ARG A 287 25.36 8.23 -1.36
CA ARG A 287 25.58 8.92 -2.64
C ARG A 287 25.35 10.40 -2.42
N GLY A 288 26.43 11.18 -2.41
CA GLY A 288 26.39 12.56 -1.97
C GLY A 288 26.66 13.57 -3.07
N CYS A 289 26.02 14.74 -2.96
CA CYS A 289 26.38 15.91 -3.74
C CYS A 289 27.83 16.35 -3.42
N PRO A 290 28.44 17.25 -4.21
CA PRO A 290 29.81 17.71 -3.98
C PRO A 290 30.06 18.24 -2.56
N GLU A 291 29.11 18.99 -1.98
CA GLU A 291 29.23 19.54 -0.63
C GLU A 291 29.19 18.43 0.43
N THR A 292 28.29 17.43 0.30
CA THR A 292 28.27 16.26 1.18
C THR A 292 29.60 15.52 1.18
N ARG A 293 30.20 15.33 0.00
CA ARG A 293 31.50 14.67 -0.17
C ARG A 293 32.65 15.52 0.42
N ALA A 294 32.58 16.83 0.28
CA ALA A 294 33.57 17.72 0.91
C ALA A 294 33.58 17.61 2.45
N ILE A 295 32.42 17.37 3.07
CA ILE A 295 32.29 17.23 4.52
C ILE A 295 32.68 15.83 4.99
N LEU A 296 32.17 14.77 4.34
CA LEU A 296 32.34 13.39 4.81
C LEU A 296 33.56 12.68 4.25
N GLY A 297 34.04 13.07 3.07
CA GLY A 297 35.21 12.48 2.41
C GLY A 297 34.87 11.53 1.25
N ASP A 298 35.93 10.95 0.69
CA ASP A 298 35.88 10.20 -0.60
C ASP A 298 35.19 8.83 -0.52
N PHE A 299 34.87 8.33 0.67
CA PHE A 299 34.10 7.08 0.79
C PHE A 299 32.63 7.27 0.37
N VAL A 300 32.13 8.51 0.38
CA VAL A 300 30.83 8.85 -0.16
C VAL A 300 30.89 8.86 -1.67
N ARG A 301 30.10 8.03 -2.32
CA ARG A 301 30.03 8.01 -3.78
C ARG A 301 29.43 9.30 -4.31
N PRO A 302 29.87 9.81 -5.46
CA PRO A 302 29.20 10.93 -6.10
C PRO A 302 27.78 10.52 -6.46
N ALA A 303 26.81 11.36 -6.15
CA ALA A 303 25.44 11.19 -6.58
C ALA A 303 25.35 11.53 -8.08
N GLU A 304 24.58 10.72 -8.81
CA GLU A 304 24.21 10.95 -10.19
C GLU A 304 22.79 11.54 -10.24
N ASP A 305 22.40 12.20 -11.34
CA ASP A 305 21.08 12.82 -11.48
C ASP A 305 19.94 11.80 -11.27
N ALA A 306 20.13 10.57 -11.74
CA ALA A 306 19.15 9.49 -11.57
C ALA A 306 18.96 9.04 -10.10
N ASP A 307 19.95 9.29 -9.23
CA ASP A 307 19.85 8.89 -7.82
C ASP A 307 18.75 9.66 -7.06
N TRP A 308 18.47 10.89 -7.51
CA TRP A 308 17.46 11.74 -6.88
C TRP A 308 16.02 11.26 -7.15
N ASP A 309 15.80 10.50 -8.25
CA ASP A 309 14.50 9.98 -8.67
C ASP A 309 14.36 8.47 -8.41
N THR A 310 15.32 7.86 -7.68
CA THR A 310 15.40 6.40 -7.53
C THR A 310 14.89 5.93 -6.18
N GLU A 311 13.87 5.05 -6.19
CA GLU A 311 13.56 4.19 -5.05
C GLU A 311 14.57 3.04 -5.04
N PHE A 312 15.65 3.17 -4.25
CA PHE A 312 16.71 2.15 -4.16
C PHE A 312 16.20 0.83 -3.58
N GLY A 313 15.32 0.93 -2.58
CA GLY A 313 14.78 -0.25 -1.88
C GLY A 313 15.85 -1.08 -1.18
N ASP A 314 17.00 -0.47 -0.87
CA ASP A 314 18.18 -1.10 -0.28
C ASP A 314 18.88 -0.12 0.68
N TYR A 315 19.96 -0.55 1.32
CA TYR A 315 20.80 0.28 2.18
C TYR A 315 21.64 1.28 1.37
N ILE A 316 20.97 2.10 0.55
CA ILE A 316 21.54 3.19 -0.24
C ILE A 316 20.74 4.45 0.07
N LEU A 317 21.42 5.58 0.31
CA LEU A 317 20.82 6.87 0.64
C LEU A 317 21.48 7.96 -0.18
N ALA A 318 20.68 8.71 -0.95
CA ALA A 318 21.12 9.92 -1.60
C ALA A 318 21.16 11.08 -0.58
N VAL A 319 22.21 11.92 -0.61
CA VAL A 319 22.40 13.00 0.37
C VAL A 319 22.75 14.29 -0.34
N LYS A 320 21.93 15.31 -0.14
CA LYS A 320 22.11 16.65 -0.72
C LYS A 320 22.15 17.72 0.36
N VAL A 321 23.15 18.59 0.29
CA VAL A 321 23.18 19.84 1.04
C VAL A 321 22.38 20.89 0.25
N VAL A 322 21.46 21.56 0.92
CA VAL A 322 20.61 22.61 0.35
C VAL A 322 20.91 23.96 1.00
N SER A 323 20.64 25.05 0.30
CA SER A 323 20.90 26.41 0.80
C SER A 323 19.93 26.86 1.90
N GLY A 324 18.79 26.16 2.02
CA GLY A 324 17.75 26.43 3.00
C GLY A 324 16.40 25.84 2.61
N PHE A 325 15.37 26.27 3.33
CA PHE A 325 14.01 25.73 3.25
C PHE A 325 13.44 25.71 1.82
N ASP A 326 13.53 26.84 1.10
CA ASP A 326 12.89 26.95 -0.22
C ASP A 326 13.52 25.97 -1.24
N GLU A 327 14.87 25.83 -1.24
CA GLU A 327 15.53 24.83 -2.10
C GLU A 327 15.13 23.40 -1.71
N ALA A 328 14.94 23.12 -0.42
CA ALA A 328 14.52 21.79 0.02
C ALA A 328 13.11 21.45 -0.48
N VAL A 329 12.16 22.38 -0.38
CA VAL A 329 10.78 22.21 -0.86
C VAL A 329 10.73 22.07 -2.38
N ASP A 330 11.47 22.92 -3.11
CA ASP A 330 11.58 22.85 -4.57
C ASP A 330 12.18 21.49 -5.02
N PHE A 331 13.20 21.02 -4.30
CA PHE A 331 13.81 19.72 -4.58
C PHE A 331 12.84 18.57 -4.34
N ILE A 332 12.11 18.56 -3.23
CA ILE A 332 11.08 17.57 -2.94
C ILE A 332 9.98 17.60 -4.02
N ALA A 333 9.57 18.77 -4.45
CA ALA A 333 8.56 18.92 -5.50
C ALA A 333 9.04 18.39 -6.87
N ALA A 334 10.34 18.51 -7.17
CA ALA A 334 10.92 18.04 -8.43
C ALA A 334 11.19 16.53 -8.45
N HIS A 335 11.63 15.94 -7.34
CA HIS A 335 12.15 14.57 -7.26
C HIS A 335 11.29 13.62 -6.43
N GLY A 336 10.40 14.15 -5.57
CA GLY A 336 9.50 13.36 -4.75
C GLY A 336 8.39 12.67 -5.55
N THR A 337 7.95 11.54 -5.08
CA THR A 337 6.82 10.80 -5.67
C THR A 337 5.47 11.15 -5.04
N GLY A 338 5.46 12.14 -4.12
CA GLY A 338 4.27 12.52 -3.35
C GLY A 338 3.84 11.46 -2.33
N HIS A 339 4.78 10.62 -1.87
CA HIS A 339 4.49 9.53 -0.93
C HIS A 339 4.57 9.98 0.53
N SER A 340 5.77 10.18 1.05
CA SER A 340 6.00 10.53 2.46
C SER A 340 7.22 11.42 2.59
N GLU A 341 7.02 12.61 3.15
CA GLU A 341 8.05 13.63 3.26
C GLU A 341 8.14 14.12 4.70
N ALA A 342 9.35 14.31 5.23
CA ALA A 342 9.55 14.71 6.61
C ALA A 342 10.50 15.90 6.73
N ILE A 343 10.16 16.84 7.61
CA ILE A 343 11.07 17.87 8.11
C ILE A 343 11.45 17.59 9.56
N VAL A 344 12.71 17.83 9.91
CA VAL A 344 13.15 17.88 11.31
C VAL A 344 13.52 19.32 11.64
N THR A 345 12.79 19.92 12.57
CA THR A 345 12.97 21.33 12.97
C THR A 345 12.38 21.61 14.35
N ALA A 346 12.92 22.58 15.07
CA ALA A 346 12.29 23.19 16.23
C ALA A 346 11.61 24.53 15.91
N ASP A 347 11.76 25.04 14.67
CA ASP A 347 11.09 26.25 14.22
C ASP A 347 9.62 25.95 13.87
N TYR A 348 8.71 26.56 14.62
CA TYR A 348 7.27 26.39 14.42
C TYR A 348 6.80 26.84 13.04
N PHE A 349 7.30 27.97 12.54
CA PHE A 349 6.86 28.51 11.26
C PHE A 349 7.39 27.69 10.08
N ALA A 350 8.62 27.23 10.14
CA ALA A 350 9.18 26.31 9.15
C ALA A 350 8.38 25.00 9.11
N ALA A 351 8.01 24.46 10.28
CA ALA A 351 7.17 23.26 10.38
C ALA A 351 5.81 23.46 9.71
N GLN A 352 5.11 24.58 9.98
CA GLN A 352 3.80 24.87 9.38
C GLN A 352 3.91 25.06 7.87
N ARG A 353 4.89 25.84 7.40
CA ARG A 353 5.14 26.01 5.96
C ARG A 353 5.37 24.68 5.26
N PHE A 354 6.15 23.77 5.86
CA PHE A 354 6.43 22.45 5.28
C PHE A 354 5.16 21.61 5.14
N LEU A 355 4.29 21.61 6.16
CA LEU A 355 3.00 20.93 6.11
C LEU A 355 2.07 21.48 5.03
N ASP A 356 2.13 22.80 4.77
CA ASP A 356 1.25 23.48 3.81
C ASP A 356 1.79 23.40 2.37
N GLU A 357 3.12 23.52 2.19
CA GLU A 357 3.75 23.65 0.88
C GLU A 357 4.13 22.30 0.24
N VAL A 358 4.40 21.27 1.05
CA VAL A 358 4.80 19.94 0.52
C VAL A 358 3.58 19.09 0.16
N ASP A 359 3.43 18.80 -1.13
CA ASP A 359 2.29 18.05 -1.67
C ASP A 359 2.56 16.54 -1.71
N ALA A 360 2.48 15.89 -0.56
CA ALA A 360 2.64 14.44 -0.42
C ALA A 360 1.42 13.80 0.29
N ALA A 361 1.31 12.47 0.20
CA ALA A 361 0.25 11.70 0.86
C ALA A 361 0.38 11.73 2.38
N ALA A 362 1.61 11.80 2.89
CA ALA A 362 1.92 11.97 4.30
C ALA A 362 3.08 12.97 4.47
N VAL A 363 2.86 14.01 5.27
CA VAL A 363 3.86 15.04 5.57
C VAL A 363 4.11 15.07 7.08
N TYR A 364 5.37 14.97 7.47
CA TYR A 364 5.77 14.78 8.86
C TYR A 364 6.59 15.96 9.40
N VAL A 365 6.36 16.28 10.64
CA VAL A 365 7.25 17.13 11.45
C VAL A 365 7.83 16.26 12.58
N ASN A 366 9.16 16.18 12.64
CA ASN A 366 9.91 15.49 13.71
C ASN A 366 9.55 14.01 13.89
N ALA A 367 9.22 13.32 12.80
CA ALA A 367 8.92 11.89 12.81
C ALA A 367 9.48 11.18 11.57
N SER A 368 9.69 9.88 11.69
CA SER A 368 10.16 9.04 10.60
C SER A 368 9.07 8.82 9.55
N THR A 369 9.43 8.82 8.27
CA THR A 369 8.52 8.47 7.15
C THR A 369 7.99 7.04 7.25
N ARG A 370 8.64 6.17 8.06
CA ARG A 370 8.23 4.79 8.31
C ARG A 370 6.85 4.63 8.96
N PHE A 371 6.31 5.68 9.53
CA PHE A 371 4.96 5.68 10.10
C PHE A 371 3.83 5.73 9.06
N THR A 372 4.12 5.93 7.76
CA THR A 372 3.09 5.82 6.71
C THR A 372 2.70 4.36 6.50
N ASP A 373 1.88 3.85 7.39
CA ASP A 373 1.48 2.44 7.49
C ASP A 373 0.07 2.37 8.06
N GLY A 374 -0.75 1.43 7.58
CA GLY A 374 -2.14 1.31 8.01
C GLY A 374 -2.32 0.99 9.49
N PHE A 375 -1.39 0.25 10.11
CA PHE A 375 -1.43 -0.01 11.56
C PHE A 375 -1.07 1.23 12.35
N GLU A 376 0.02 1.89 11.98
CA GLU A 376 0.51 3.09 12.65
C GLU A 376 -0.50 4.25 12.56
N PHE A 377 -1.25 4.33 11.46
CA PHE A 377 -2.31 5.33 11.26
C PHE A 377 -3.65 4.94 11.89
N GLY A 378 -3.72 3.78 12.57
CA GLY A 378 -4.95 3.31 13.23
C GLY A 378 -6.01 2.75 12.27
N LEU A 379 -5.66 2.47 11.01
CA LEU A 379 -6.53 1.86 10.02
C LEU A 379 -6.60 0.33 10.17
N GLY A 380 -5.73 -0.26 10.98
CA GLY A 380 -5.68 -1.68 11.32
C GLY A 380 -5.14 -2.60 10.22
N ALA A 381 -5.24 -2.23 8.97
CA ALA A 381 -4.68 -2.93 7.81
C ALA A 381 -4.71 -2.01 6.59
N GLU A 382 -3.91 -2.33 5.58
CA GLU A 382 -3.90 -1.58 4.31
C GLU A 382 -3.68 -2.49 3.11
N ILE A 383 -4.26 -2.10 1.97
CA ILE A 383 -3.98 -2.73 0.68
C ILE A 383 -2.79 -2.07 -0.03
N GLY A 384 -2.28 -1.00 0.50
CA GLY A 384 -1.13 -0.22 0.03
C GLY A 384 -1.31 1.27 0.22
N ILE A 385 -0.31 2.03 -0.21
CA ILE A 385 -0.27 3.49 -0.06
C ILE A 385 -0.42 4.12 -1.44
N SER A 386 -1.46 4.93 -1.62
CA SER A 386 -1.71 5.65 -2.86
C SER A 386 -1.12 7.05 -2.80
N THR A 387 -0.47 7.47 -3.89
CA THR A 387 0.03 8.85 -4.06
C THR A 387 -0.86 9.69 -4.97
N GLN A 388 -1.90 9.10 -5.56
CA GLN A 388 -2.83 9.84 -6.42
C GLN A 388 -3.79 10.71 -5.59
N LYS A 389 -4.29 11.80 -6.20
CA LYS A 389 -5.21 12.74 -5.52
C LYS A 389 -6.69 12.37 -5.66
N MET A 390 -7.01 11.52 -6.63
CA MET A 390 -8.38 11.09 -6.90
C MET A 390 -8.72 9.84 -6.09
N HIS A 391 -9.84 9.88 -5.37
CA HIS A 391 -10.44 8.85 -4.55
C HIS A 391 -9.65 8.56 -3.27
N ALA A 392 -8.49 7.88 -3.34
CA ALA A 392 -7.68 7.49 -2.19
C ALA A 392 -6.29 8.13 -2.25
N ARG A 393 -5.82 8.71 -1.15
CA ARG A 393 -4.46 9.24 -0.98
C ARG A 393 -3.93 8.84 0.39
N GLY A 394 -2.75 8.25 0.44
CA GLY A 394 -2.17 7.68 1.66
C GLY A 394 -2.47 6.18 1.81
N PRO A 395 -2.30 5.60 3.01
CA PRO A 395 -2.63 4.21 3.30
C PRO A 395 -4.10 3.91 3.01
N MET A 396 -4.35 2.85 2.25
CA MET A 396 -5.70 2.46 1.84
C MET A 396 -6.25 1.36 2.75
N GLY A 397 -7.04 1.74 3.73
CA GLY A 397 -7.78 0.84 4.61
C GLY A 397 -9.18 0.48 4.07
N LEU A 398 -10.09 0.16 4.98
CA LEU A 398 -11.45 -0.25 4.61
C LEU A 398 -12.27 0.87 3.98
N GLU A 399 -12.08 2.12 4.42
CA GLU A 399 -12.87 3.26 3.93
C GLU A 399 -12.54 3.58 2.47
N GLU A 400 -11.28 3.46 2.07
CA GLU A 400 -10.81 3.71 0.71
C GLU A 400 -11.31 2.65 -0.29
N LEU A 401 -11.72 1.48 0.21
CA LEU A 401 -12.38 0.45 -0.59
C LEU A 401 -13.91 0.65 -0.69
N THR A 402 -14.39 1.84 -0.35
CA THR A 402 -15.80 2.21 -0.41
C THR A 402 -16.03 3.47 -1.23
N SER A 403 -17.28 3.63 -1.66
CA SER A 403 -17.80 4.87 -2.21
C SER A 403 -19.00 5.31 -1.38
N SER A 404 -19.73 6.31 -1.82
CA SER A 404 -20.96 6.74 -1.18
C SER A 404 -22.08 6.95 -2.20
N LYS A 405 -23.32 6.61 -1.80
CA LYS A 405 -24.52 6.92 -2.57
C LYS A 405 -25.43 7.86 -1.78
N TYR A 406 -26.23 8.61 -2.51
CA TYR A 406 -27.31 9.39 -1.89
C TYR A 406 -28.49 8.49 -1.57
N VAL A 407 -29.05 8.67 -0.36
CA VAL A 407 -30.32 8.09 0.07
C VAL A 407 -31.27 9.25 0.37
N ILE A 408 -32.45 9.19 -0.19
CA ILE A 408 -33.40 10.31 -0.15
C ILE A 408 -34.73 9.78 0.37
N TYR A 409 -35.22 10.43 1.44
CA TYR A 409 -36.53 10.16 2.02
C TYR A 409 -37.46 11.34 1.72
N GLY A 410 -38.60 11.05 1.18
CA GLY A 410 -39.64 12.02 0.83
C GLY A 410 -41.01 11.58 1.32
N THR A 411 -41.94 12.52 1.25
CA THR A 411 -43.38 12.33 1.58
C THR A 411 -44.28 12.73 0.41
N GLY A 412 -43.77 12.63 -0.84
CA GLY A 412 -44.47 12.97 -2.07
C GLY A 412 -44.09 14.28 -2.73
N GLN A 413 -42.93 14.84 -2.36
CA GLN A 413 -42.42 16.07 -3.01
C GLN A 413 -42.20 15.84 -4.50
N ILE A 414 -42.67 16.83 -5.30
CA ILE A 414 -42.46 16.94 -6.74
C ILE A 414 -41.63 18.19 -7.07
N ARG A 415 -40.96 18.20 -8.20
CA ARG A 415 -40.18 19.32 -8.69
C ARG A 415 -40.98 20.11 -9.75
#